data_7968d212f3fb22891550a1af68743a42
#
_entry.id   7968d212f3fb22891550a1af68743a42
#
_cell.length_a   1.000
_cell.length_b   1.000
_cell.length_c   1.000
_cell.angle_alpha   90.00
_cell.angle_beta   90.00
_cell.angle_gamma   90.00
#
_symmetry.space_group_name_H-M   'P 1'
#
loop_
_entity.id
_entity.type
_entity.pdbx_description
1 polymer ?
#
loop_
_entity_poly.entity_id
_entity_poly.type
_entity_poly.pdbx_seq_one_letter_code
_entity_poly.pdbx_strand_id
1 'polypeptide(L)'
;MLSSSIFYSGYNILFGILSLFIGIGSTFLVRTAKEFRGLILFQLGGLCILFLTYLAPNEHILYKIGLNYNFVAFVGMILALLTSVVWLNAAAELHGGKPANREVLTFYISVYLTAGLYYSFISYSQSSVNMLDSAVTLISLAFFGIVVLHRCITGFNLGNFLLFCSVFMLWGKLLVSAYFFKYNWLNLNILTWFWLYVYAAAVIFLKLYLQQQDLQKSWNTIDKLNLQITAMIDSSPFPIIISKITGDKILLINNKAAELFGFTKKECSYFKIKDFFVDEENRRTFFTKLEKEHEVQDFDLMVCNIVNAAPFWLSVSAKAIEYNNEMALYMAFQNITLRKARETTLQFQAERDPLTLAWNRRYFEKLVPERIKEALKKQQNFSLLMIDADKFKNVNDTYGHKTGDKVLTELVACCQNDLREDDIVCRFGGEEFVIYLDNTNTHSAQVVAERLRQSIANLEIESESGEKFHFTVSIGVVSSEKTASLDVLLRQVDDAMYLAKNNGRNRIEVYDEQKVKQIMKKKSSGKSKNIHPVFQN
;
A
#
# COMPACT_ATOMS: atom_id res chain seq x y z
N MET A 1 81.58 -1.21 -25.68
CA MET A 1 80.70 -2.26 -25.07
C MET A 1 80.11 -1.87 -23.71
N LEU A 2 80.71 -1.02 -22.88
CA LEU A 2 80.14 -0.59 -21.59
C LEU A 2 78.98 0.38 -21.72
N SER A 3 78.87 1.20 -22.78
CA SER A 3 77.76 2.14 -22.96
C SER A 3 76.44 1.48 -23.32
N SER A 4 76.47 0.36 -24.02
CA SER A 4 75.25 -0.38 -24.38
C SER A 4 74.61 -1.08 -23.20
N SER A 5 75.42 -1.62 -22.26
CA SER A 5 74.90 -2.34 -21.07
C SER A 5 74.22 -1.40 -20.04
N ILE A 6 74.70 -0.17 -19.89
CA ILE A 6 74.11 0.85 -19.00
C ILE A 6 72.79 1.38 -19.59
N PHE A 7 72.73 1.54 -20.89
CA PHE A 7 71.49 1.96 -21.58
C PHE A 7 70.38 0.88 -21.46
N TYR A 8 70.77 -0.39 -21.58
CA TYR A 8 69.88 -1.54 -21.41
C TYR A 8 69.34 -1.67 -19.98
N SER A 9 70.17 -1.40 -18.96
CA SER A 9 69.69 -1.46 -17.55
C SER A 9 68.72 -0.32 -17.24
N GLY A 10 68.97 0.89 -17.80
CA GLY A 10 68.09 2.05 -17.62
C GLY A 10 66.68 1.85 -18.17
N TYR A 11 66.57 1.27 -19.39
CA TYR A 11 65.29 1.00 -20.01
C TYR A 11 64.46 -0.05 -19.24
N ASN A 12 65.09 -1.11 -18.74
CA ASN A 12 64.39 -2.14 -17.97
C ASN A 12 63.91 -1.61 -16.61
N ILE A 13 64.67 -0.75 -15.97
CA ILE A 13 64.25 -0.07 -14.73
C ILE A 13 63.07 0.89 -14.99
N LEU A 14 63.13 1.70 -16.06
CA LEU A 14 62.03 2.61 -16.41
C LEU A 14 60.77 1.86 -16.73
N PHE A 15 60.87 0.72 -17.44
CA PHE A 15 59.72 -0.14 -17.76
C PHE A 15 59.14 -0.83 -16.53
N GLY A 16 60.02 -1.24 -15.59
CA GLY A 16 59.60 -1.78 -14.31
C GLY A 16 58.83 -0.76 -13.46
N ILE A 17 59.34 0.46 -13.42
CA ILE A 17 58.70 1.56 -12.70
C ILE A 17 57.36 1.93 -13.39
N LEU A 18 57.30 2.00 -14.70
CA LEU A 18 56.04 2.31 -15.44
C LEU A 18 54.97 1.22 -15.23
N SER A 19 55.37 -0.07 -15.26
CA SER A 19 54.43 -1.17 -14.98
C SER A 19 53.96 -1.19 -13.55
N LEU A 20 54.82 -0.79 -12.59
CA LEU A 20 54.45 -0.64 -11.18
C LEU A 20 53.44 0.52 -11.00
N PHE A 21 53.64 1.65 -11.66
CA PHE A 21 52.69 2.79 -11.64
C PHE A 21 51.36 2.44 -12.27
N ILE A 22 51.35 1.74 -13.38
CA ILE A 22 50.09 1.27 -14.03
C ILE A 22 49.43 0.23 -13.15
N GLY A 23 50.20 -0.64 -12.50
CA GLY A 23 49.70 -1.64 -11.54
C GLY A 23 49.06 -1.02 -10.32
N ILE A 24 49.72 -0.04 -9.72
CA ILE A 24 49.18 0.69 -8.57
C ILE A 24 47.92 1.50 -8.96
N GLY A 25 47.96 2.20 -10.11
CA GLY A 25 46.83 2.99 -10.59
C GLY A 25 45.60 2.15 -10.89
N SER A 26 45.79 0.99 -11.52
CA SER A 26 44.68 0.06 -11.79
C SER A 26 44.14 -0.63 -10.54
N THR A 27 44.97 -0.91 -9.53
CA THR A 27 44.53 -1.44 -8.22
C THR A 27 43.71 -0.39 -7.47
N PHE A 28 44.03 0.88 -7.61
CA PHE A 28 43.26 1.97 -6.98
C PHE A 28 41.87 2.13 -7.61
N LEU A 29 41.78 2.03 -8.93
CA LEU A 29 40.52 2.05 -9.69
C LEU A 29 39.63 0.82 -9.41
N VAL A 30 40.22 -0.29 -9.04
CA VAL A 30 39.54 -1.59 -8.88
C VAL A 30 39.19 -1.91 -7.42
N ARG A 31 39.67 -1.10 -6.46
CA ARG A 31 39.44 -1.34 -5.00
C ARG A 31 37.95 -1.38 -4.60
N THR A 32 37.06 -0.96 -5.48
CA THR A 32 35.61 -0.91 -5.22
C THR A 32 34.82 -2.13 -5.71
N ALA A 33 35.43 -3.07 -6.42
CA ALA A 33 34.73 -4.24 -6.96
C ALA A 33 35.44 -5.55 -6.56
N LYS A 34 34.77 -6.37 -5.75
CA LYS A 34 35.22 -7.74 -5.36
C LYS A 34 35.56 -8.67 -6.55
N GLU A 35 35.17 -8.30 -7.74
CA GLU A 35 35.23 -9.11 -8.96
C GLU A 35 36.54 -9.00 -9.77
N PHE A 36 37.50 -8.18 -9.35
CA PHE A 36 38.74 -7.92 -10.11
C PHE A 36 40.01 -8.60 -9.59
N ARG A 37 39.84 -9.70 -8.85
CA ARG A 37 41.00 -10.49 -8.37
C ARG A 37 41.92 -10.91 -9.52
N GLY A 38 41.34 -11.28 -10.68
CA GLY A 38 42.10 -11.68 -11.86
C GLY A 38 43.01 -10.59 -12.42
N LEU A 39 42.66 -9.31 -12.31
CA LEU A 39 43.50 -8.20 -12.76
C LEU A 39 44.75 -8.00 -11.87
N ILE A 40 44.59 -8.15 -10.58
CA ILE A 40 45.70 -8.08 -9.61
C ILE A 40 46.67 -9.22 -9.84
N LEU A 41 46.15 -10.43 -10.06
CA LEU A 41 46.98 -11.61 -10.36
C LEU A 41 47.70 -11.44 -11.70
N PHE A 42 47.06 -10.86 -12.71
CA PHE A 42 47.66 -10.54 -14.01
C PHE A 42 48.86 -9.58 -13.86
N GLN A 43 48.77 -8.58 -13.03
CA GLN A 43 49.83 -7.59 -12.78
C GLN A 43 50.97 -8.15 -11.99
N LEU A 44 50.69 -8.97 -10.94
CA LEU A 44 51.71 -9.68 -10.20
C LEU A 44 52.54 -10.62 -11.12
N GLY A 45 51.84 -11.29 -12.06
CA GLY A 45 52.50 -12.10 -13.07
C GLY A 45 53.45 -11.29 -13.97
N GLY A 46 53.01 -10.10 -14.41
CA GLY A 46 53.85 -9.20 -15.19
C GLY A 46 55.09 -8.71 -14.47
N LEU A 47 54.98 -8.41 -13.16
CA LEU A 47 56.13 -8.03 -12.32
C LEU A 47 57.12 -9.17 -12.15
N CYS A 48 56.65 -10.41 -11.97
CA CYS A 48 57.52 -11.57 -11.88
C CYS A 48 58.31 -11.80 -13.19
N ILE A 49 57.68 -11.64 -14.34
CA ILE A 49 58.36 -11.77 -15.64
C ILE A 49 59.42 -10.67 -15.81
N LEU A 50 59.13 -9.43 -15.43
CA LEU A 50 60.11 -8.32 -15.46
C LEU A 50 61.32 -8.59 -14.57
N PHE A 51 61.10 -9.12 -13.39
CA PHE A 51 62.17 -9.49 -12.47
C PHE A 51 63.04 -10.61 -13.05
N LEU A 52 62.47 -11.59 -13.70
CA LEU A 52 63.15 -12.69 -14.34
C LEU A 52 63.97 -12.19 -15.60
N THR A 53 63.38 -11.33 -16.42
CA THR A 53 64.10 -10.77 -17.59
C THR A 53 65.26 -9.84 -17.22
N TYR A 54 65.24 -9.31 -16.02
CA TYR A 54 66.34 -8.47 -15.51
C TYR A 54 67.48 -9.28 -14.89
N LEU A 55 67.13 -10.31 -14.10
CA LEU A 55 68.13 -11.12 -13.38
C LEU A 55 68.84 -12.16 -14.28
N ALA A 56 68.11 -12.81 -15.18
CA ALA A 56 68.65 -13.91 -15.97
C ALA A 56 69.82 -13.57 -16.89
N PRO A 57 69.91 -12.38 -17.54
CA PRO A 57 71.00 -12.08 -18.49
C PRO A 57 72.26 -11.47 -17.82
N ASN A 58 72.28 -11.21 -16.52
CA ASN A 58 73.42 -10.53 -15.85
C ASN A 58 74.28 -11.48 -15.02
N GLU A 59 75.06 -12.32 -15.69
CA GLU A 59 76.04 -13.22 -15.02
C GLU A 59 77.01 -12.48 -14.13
N HIS A 60 77.37 -11.24 -14.46
CA HIS A 60 78.29 -10.42 -13.67
C HIS A 60 77.72 -9.98 -12.30
N ILE A 61 76.38 -9.77 -12.23
CA ILE A 61 75.72 -9.41 -10.98
C ILE A 61 75.58 -10.67 -10.10
N LEU A 62 75.22 -11.80 -10.69
CA LEU A 62 75.05 -13.07 -9.99
C LEU A 62 76.38 -13.54 -9.37
N TYR A 63 77.50 -13.41 -10.10
CA TYR A 63 78.82 -13.73 -9.58
C TYR A 63 79.22 -12.87 -8.39
N LYS A 64 78.90 -11.57 -8.42
CA LYS A 64 79.16 -10.65 -7.31
C LYS A 64 78.34 -10.94 -6.05
N ILE A 65 77.18 -11.58 -6.19
CA ILE A 65 76.28 -11.93 -5.08
C ILE A 65 76.53 -13.36 -4.59
N GLY A 66 77.45 -14.11 -5.22
CA GLY A 66 77.79 -15.50 -4.84
C GLY A 66 76.73 -16.51 -5.24
N LEU A 67 75.83 -16.19 -6.15
CA LEU A 67 74.76 -17.10 -6.59
C LEU A 67 75.18 -17.87 -7.84
N ASN A 68 74.98 -19.20 -7.84
CA ASN A 68 75.26 -20.05 -8.97
C ASN A 68 74.20 -19.80 -10.08
N TYR A 69 74.68 -19.60 -11.32
CA TYR A 69 73.84 -19.35 -12.50
C TYR A 69 72.75 -20.42 -12.65
N ASN A 70 73.08 -21.69 -12.48
CA ASN A 70 72.11 -22.80 -12.60
C ASN A 70 71.02 -22.72 -11.55
N PHE A 71 71.34 -22.26 -10.32
CA PHE A 71 70.34 -22.04 -9.27
C PHE A 71 69.38 -20.89 -9.60
N VAL A 72 69.94 -19.79 -10.10
CA VAL A 72 69.12 -18.63 -10.52
C VAL A 72 68.23 -18.97 -11.70
N ALA A 73 68.73 -19.69 -12.66
CA ALA A 73 67.96 -20.15 -13.80
C ALA A 73 66.84 -21.14 -13.39
N PHE A 74 67.12 -22.04 -12.42
CA PHE A 74 66.07 -22.92 -11.86
C PHE A 74 65.00 -22.15 -11.09
N VAL A 75 65.37 -21.19 -10.28
CA VAL A 75 64.42 -20.27 -9.59
C VAL A 75 63.65 -19.47 -10.60
N GLY A 76 64.30 -18.98 -11.65
CA GLY A 76 63.66 -18.28 -12.76
C GLY A 76 62.58 -19.12 -13.45
N MET A 77 62.84 -20.37 -13.67
CA MET A 77 61.83 -21.29 -14.27
C MET A 77 60.65 -21.56 -13.34
N ILE A 78 60.86 -21.72 -12.03
CA ILE A 78 59.79 -21.88 -11.06
C ILE A 78 58.94 -20.62 -11.04
N LEU A 79 59.54 -19.45 -11.06
CA LEU A 79 58.81 -18.18 -11.11
C LEU A 79 58.05 -18.00 -12.42
N ALA A 80 58.58 -18.41 -13.57
CA ALA A 80 57.88 -18.42 -14.87
C ALA A 80 56.67 -19.38 -14.87
N LEU A 81 56.81 -20.55 -14.24
CA LEU A 81 55.71 -21.49 -14.02
C LEU A 81 54.58 -20.85 -13.20
N LEU A 82 54.94 -20.29 -12.00
CA LEU A 82 53.97 -19.62 -11.12
C LEU A 82 53.28 -18.48 -11.82
N THR A 83 54.01 -17.71 -12.59
CA THR A 83 53.48 -16.60 -13.38
C THR A 83 52.49 -17.08 -14.44
N SER A 84 52.83 -18.16 -15.16
CA SER A 84 51.93 -18.73 -16.18
C SER A 84 50.63 -19.25 -15.56
N VAL A 85 50.69 -19.88 -14.37
CA VAL A 85 49.53 -20.36 -13.63
C VAL A 85 48.67 -19.18 -13.16
N VAL A 86 49.28 -18.12 -12.64
CA VAL A 86 48.63 -16.89 -12.21
C VAL A 86 47.90 -16.22 -13.38
N TRP A 87 48.55 -16.13 -14.56
CA TRP A 87 47.98 -15.57 -15.75
C TRP A 87 46.80 -16.38 -16.30
N LEU A 88 46.89 -17.71 -16.25
CA LEU A 88 45.83 -18.60 -16.69
C LEU A 88 44.59 -18.40 -15.81
N ASN A 89 44.75 -18.32 -14.50
CA ASN A 89 43.64 -18.09 -13.57
C ASN A 89 43.08 -16.68 -13.73
N ALA A 90 43.93 -15.67 -13.89
CA ALA A 90 43.50 -14.30 -14.11
C ALA A 90 42.67 -14.16 -15.41
N ALA A 91 43.11 -14.78 -16.48
CA ALA A 91 42.37 -14.81 -17.75
C ALA A 91 41.03 -15.55 -17.62
N ALA A 92 40.99 -16.65 -16.86
CA ALA A 92 39.75 -17.37 -16.60
C ALA A 92 38.73 -16.55 -15.78
N GLU A 93 39.17 -15.83 -14.75
CA GLU A 93 38.32 -14.95 -13.93
C GLU A 93 37.84 -13.72 -14.71
N LEU A 94 38.69 -13.06 -15.50
CA LEU A 94 38.33 -11.92 -16.33
C LEU A 94 37.23 -12.24 -17.34
N HIS A 95 37.19 -13.46 -17.82
CA HIS A 95 36.17 -13.94 -18.78
C HIS A 95 34.96 -14.62 -18.12
N GLY A 96 34.79 -14.53 -16.80
CA GLY A 96 33.64 -15.08 -16.07
C GLY A 96 33.61 -16.62 -16.00
N GLY A 97 34.77 -17.26 -16.24
CA GLY A 97 34.93 -18.71 -16.13
C GLY A 97 35.31 -19.16 -14.74
N LYS A 98 35.07 -20.45 -14.44
CA LYS A 98 35.64 -21.09 -13.25
C LYS A 98 37.17 -21.13 -13.34
N PRO A 99 37.90 -21.09 -12.21
CA PRO A 99 39.37 -21.26 -12.22
C PRO A 99 39.76 -22.52 -12.99
N ALA A 100 40.96 -22.48 -13.59
CA ALA A 100 41.43 -23.55 -14.46
C ALA A 100 41.30 -24.92 -13.81
N ASN A 101 40.78 -25.89 -14.56
CA ASN A 101 40.55 -27.23 -14.03
C ASN A 101 41.87 -27.85 -13.49
N ARG A 102 41.81 -28.62 -12.40
CA ARG A 102 42.99 -29.26 -11.78
C ARG A 102 43.87 -30.00 -12.80
N GLU A 103 43.26 -30.63 -13.80
CA GLU A 103 43.96 -31.35 -14.84
C GLU A 103 44.86 -30.47 -15.72
N VAL A 104 44.34 -29.27 -16.10
CA VAL A 104 45.09 -28.27 -16.86
C VAL A 104 46.25 -27.73 -16.04
N LEU A 105 46.04 -27.49 -14.76
CA LEU A 105 47.07 -27.02 -13.84
C LEU A 105 48.17 -28.09 -13.65
N THR A 106 47.79 -29.34 -13.47
CA THR A 106 48.69 -30.45 -13.30
C THR A 106 49.54 -30.70 -14.58
N PHE A 107 48.94 -30.59 -15.75
CA PHE A 107 49.65 -30.68 -17.02
C PHE A 107 50.73 -29.57 -17.14
N TYR A 108 50.40 -28.32 -16.87
CA TYR A 108 51.32 -27.20 -16.88
C TYR A 108 52.48 -27.40 -15.89
N ILE A 109 52.19 -27.79 -14.66
CA ILE A 109 53.19 -28.07 -13.62
C ILE A 109 54.13 -29.20 -14.06
N SER A 110 53.59 -30.27 -14.63
CA SER A 110 54.42 -31.39 -15.09
C SER A 110 55.32 -31.02 -16.25
N VAL A 111 54.84 -30.24 -17.23
CA VAL A 111 55.65 -29.78 -18.37
C VAL A 111 56.83 -28.92 -17.89
N TYR A 112 56.57 -27.94 -17.00
CA TYR A 112 57.62 -27.09 -16.46
C TYR A 112 58.58 -27.80 -15.54
N LEU A 113 58.12 -28.74 -14.69
CA LEU A 113 59.00 -29.56 -13.87
C LEU A 113 59.90 -30.44 -14.69
N THR A 114 59.35 -31.08 -15.74
CA THR A 114 60.14 -31.95 -16.65
C THR A 114 61.19 -31.14 -17.39
N ALA A 115 60.83 -29.97 -17.91
CA ALA A 115 61.78 -29.03 -18.53
C ALA A 115 62.83 -28.54 -17.55
N GLY A 116 62.48 -28.26 -16.28
CA GLY A 116 63.38 -27.83 -15.24
C GLY A 116 64.39 -28.90 -14.79
N LEU A 117 63.90 -30.12 -14.63
CA LEU A 117 64.77 -31.26 -14.34
C LEU A 117 65.77 -31.53 -15.47
N TYR A 118 65.28 -31.50 -16.71
CA TYR A 118 66.11 -31.66 -17.90
C TYR A 118 67.19 -30.56 -17.97
N TYR A 119 66.83 -29.32 -17.69
CA TYR A 119 67.74 -28.17 -17.65
C TYR A 119 68.80 -28.28 -16.56
N SER A 120 68.47 -28.74 -15.36
CA SER A 120 69.41 -28.89 -14.24
C SER A 120 70.44 -30.03 -14.42
N PHE A 121 70.18 -30.99 -15.28
CA PHE A 121 71.09 -32.15 -15.52
C PHE A 121 72.06 -31.98 -16.68
N ILE A 122 71.85 -31.01 -17.56
CA ILE A 122 72.66 -30.82 -18.78
C ILE A 122 73.34 -29.44 -18.70
N SER A 123 74.68 -29.38 -18.78
CA SER A 123 75.40 -28.10 -18.89
C SER A 123 75.28 -27.57 -20.34
N TYR A 124 74.39 -26.61 -20.55
CA TYR A 124 74.13 -26.06 -21.86
C TYR A 124 74.86 -24.74 -22.11
N SER A 125 75.17 -24.47 -23.40
CA SER A 125 75.50 -23.15 -23.84
C SER A 125 74.25 -22.22 -23.80
N GLN A 126 74.48 -20.93 -23.65
CA GLN A 126 73.39 -19.92 -23.50
C GLN A 126 72.39 -19.93 -24.68
N SER A 127 72.80 -20.39 -25.87
CA SER A 127 71.94 -20.55 -27.03
C SER A 127 70.92 -21.71 -26.89
N SER A 128 71.30 -22.80 -26.24
CA SER A 128 70.41 -23.97 -26.01
C SER A 128 69.33 -23.70 -24.99
N VAL A 129 69.65 -22.86 -23.97
CA VAL A 129 68.70 -22.41 -22.96
C VAL A 129 67.60 -21.57 -23.54
N ASN A 130 67.98 -20.60 -24.41
CA ASN A 130 67.01 -19.75 -25.09
C ASN A 130 66.08 -20.52 -26.03
N MET A 131 66.60 -21.59 -26.65
CA MET A 131 65.80 -22.44 -27.53
C MET A 131 64.79 -23.29 -26.74
N LEU A 132 65.15 -23.84 -25.58
CA LEU A 132 64.26 -24.61 -24.74
C LEU A 132 63.17 -23.76 -24.12
N ASP A 133 63.52 -22.57 -23.61
CA ASP A 133 62.55 -21.60 -23.04
C ASP A 133 61.54 -21.13 -24.11
N SER A 134 62.01 -20.87 -25.32
CA SER A 134 61.17 -20.56 -26.46
C SER A 134 60.23 -21.71 -26.83
N ALA A 135 60.69 -22.95 -26.80
CA ALA A 135 59.89 -24.15 -27.11
C ALA A 135 58.79 -24.36 -26.02
N VAL A 136 59.14 -24.28 -24.74
CA VAL A 136 58.18 -24.42 -23.64
C VAL A 136 57.11 -23.31 -23.69
N THR A 137 57.54 -22.08 -23.96
CA THR A 137 56.61 -20.93 -24.09
C THR A 137 55.67 -21.12 -25.27
N LEU A 138 56.16 -21.65 -26.38
CA LEU A 138 55.41 -21.94 -27.61
C LEU A 138 54.35 -23.01 -27.35
N ILE A 139 54.69 -24.10 -26.67
CA ILE A 139 53.77 -25.17 -26.28
C ILE A 139 52.68 -24.64 -25.34
N SER A 140 53.07 -23.84 -24.36
CA SER A 140 52.18 -23.27 -23.39
C SER A 140 51.16 -22.30 -24.03
N LEU A 141 51.62 -21.46 -24.96
CA LEU A 141 50.76 -20.55 -25.73
C LEU A 141 49.86 -21.31 -26.71
N ALA A 142 50.32 -22.40 -27.32
CA ALA A 142 49.50 -23.23 -28.19
C ALA A 142 48.33 -23.87 -27.40
N PHE A 143 48.60 -24.42 -26.22
CA PHE A 143 47.58 -25.01 -25.36
C PHE A 143 46.57 -23.94 -24.92
N PHE A 144 47.05 -22.75 -24.50
CA PHE A 144 46.19 -21.65 -24.12
C PHE A 144 45.34 -21.17 -25.32
N GLY A 145 45.92 -21.07 -26.49
CA GLY A 145 45.22 -20.74 -27.74
C GLY A 145 44.07 -21.72 -28.06
N ILE A 146 44.29 -23.03 -27.84
CA ILE A 146 43.28 -24.06 -28.03
C ILE A 146 42.10 -23.88 -27.04
N VAL A 147 42.40 -23.61 -25.76
CA VAL A 147 41.37 -23.36 -24.73
C VAL A 147 40.55 -22.12 -25.05
N VAL A 148 41.21 -21.05 -25.51
CA VAL A 148 40.53 -19.81 -25.92
C VAL A 148 39.69 -20.03 -27.17
N LEU A 149 40.22 -20.75 -28.17
CA LEU A 149 39.49 -21.10 -29.38
C LEU A 149 38.24 -21.93 -29.08
N HIS A 150 38.36 -22.94 -28.19
CA HIS A 150 37.21 -23.72 -27.74
C HIS A 150 36.13 -22.84 -27.09
N ARG A 151 36.51 -21.87 -26.28
CA ARG A 151 35.58 -20.90 -25.66
C ARG A 151 34.96 -19.97 -26.71
N CYS A 152 35.69 -19.54 -27.72
CA CYS A 152 35.14 -18.76 -28.84
C CYS A 152 34.08 -19.55 -29.64
N ILE A 153 34.27 -20.86 -29.79
CA ILE A 153 33.33 -21.71 -30.51
C ILE A 153 32.07 -21.99 -29.66
N THR A 154 32.22 -22.19 -28.35
CA THR A 154 31.11 -22.53 -27.46
C THR A 154 30.30 -21.31 -26.99
N GLY A 155 30.87 -20.12 -27.08
CA GLY A 155 30.19 -18.86 -26.69
C GLY A 155 30.93 -17.65 -27.27
N PHE A 156 30.54 -17.22 -28.46
CA PHE A 156 31.14 -16.06 -29.12
C PHE A 156 30.85 -14.79 -28.32
N ASN A 157 31.91 -14.23 -27.75
CA ASN A 157 31.86 -12.86 -27.24
C ASN A 157 33.13 -12.13 -27.71
N LEU A 158 33.01 -10.82 -27.86
CA LEU A 158 34.09 -9.95 -28.35
C LEU A 158 35.37 -10.06 -27.49
N GLY A 159 35.23 -10.26 -26.17
CA GLY A 159 36.38 -10.45 -25.28
C GLY A 159 37.15 -11.72 -25.54
N ASN A 160 36.47 -12.85 -25.77
CA ASN A 160 37.10 -14.11 -26.14
C ASN A 160 37.80 -14.01 -27.51
N PHE A 161 37.19 -13.29 -28.47
CA PHE A 161 37.79 -13.06 -29.77
C PHE A 161 39.06 -12.21 -29.69
N LEU A 162 39.04 -11.11 -28.90
CA LEU A 162 40.22 -10.26 -28.67
C LEU A 162 41.34 -11.02 -27.95
N LEU A 163 40.98 -11.90 -27.00
CA LEU A 163 41.95 -12.78 -26.35
C LEU A 163 42.59 -13.73 -27.34
N PHE A 164 41.81 -14.35 -28.21
CA PHE A 164 42.30 -15.22 -29.29
C PHE A 164 43.26 -14.48 -30.21
N CYS A 165 42.91 -13.28 -30.67
CA CYS A 165 43.77 -12.46 -31.51
C CYS A 165 45.09 -12.10 -30.83
N SER A 166 45.09 -11.79 -29.54
CA SER A 166 46.31 -11.44 -28.79
C SER A 166 47.24 -12.64 -28.59
N VAL A 167 46.67 -13.82 -28.33
CA VAL A 167 47.44 -15.07 -28.25
C VAL A 167 48.02 -15.45 -29.62
N PHE A 168 47.28 -15.28 -30.70
CA PHE A 168 47.74 -15.55 -32.07
C PHE A 168 48.87 -14.58 -32.47
N MET A 169 48.79 -13.30 -32.11
CA MET A 169 49.87 -12.33 -32.32
C MET A 169 51.13 -12.71 -31.54
N LEU A 170 51.02 -13.14 -30.27
CA LEU A 170 52.12 -13.64 -29.47
C LEU A 170 52.76 -14.88 -30.12
N TRP A 171 51.99 -15.77 -30.69
CA TRP A 171 52.43 -16.95 -31.41
C TRP A 171 53.21 -16.58 -32.68
N GLY A 172 52.68 -15.66 -33.49
CA GLY A 172 53.32 -15.13 -34.65
C GLY A 172 54.68 -14.49 -34.35
N LYS A 173 54.74 -13.73 -33.21
CA LYS A 173 56.02 -13.16 -32.75
C LYS A 173 57.05 -14.21 -32.40
N LEU A 174 56.69 -15.25 -31.66
CA LEU A 174 57.62 -16.33 -31.30
C LEU A 174 58.14 -17.08 -32.52
N LEU A 175 57.32 -17.32 -33.52
CA LEU A 175 57.71 -17.94 -34.79
C LEU A 175 58.69 -17.03 -35.56
N VAL A 176 58.42 -15.74 -35.62
CA VAL A 176 59.30 -14.76 -36.29
C VAL A 176 60.64 -14.65 -35.54
N SER A 177 60.62 -14.63 -34.18
CA SER A 177 61.86 -14.60 -33.40
C SER A 177 62.67 -15.90 -33.51
N ALA A 178 62.05 -17.04 -33.65
CA ALA A 178 62.71 -18.33 -33.89
C ALA A 178 63.35 -18.40 -35.28
N TYR A 179 62.77 -17.77 -36.27
CA TYR A 179 63.25 -17.74 -37.67
C TYR A 179 64.38 -16.71 -37.87
N PHE A 180 64.27 -15.56 -37.22
CA PHE A 180 65.24 -14.46 -37.36
C PHE A 180 66.20 -14.35 -36.14
N PHE A 181 66.84 -15.39 -35.73
CA PHE A 181 67.78 -15.47 -34.57
C PHE A 181 68.90 -14.41 -34.54
N LYS A 182 68.93 -13.49 -35.48
CA LYS A 182 69.96 -12.47 -35.66
C LYS A 182 69.58 -11.03 -35.31
N TYR A 183 68.31 -10.74 -34.98
CA TYR A 183 67.85 -9.37 -34.79
C TYR A 183 67.35 -9.10 -33.35
N ASN A 184 67.81 -7.95 -32.82
CA ASN A 184 67.55 -7.29 -31.54
C ASN A 184 66.28 -7.72 -30.79
N TRP A 185 66.42 -8.59 -29.84
CA TRP A 185 65.43 -9.09 -28.88
C TRP A 185 64.66 -7.98 -28.16
N LEU A 186 65.31 -6.81 -27.92
CA LEU A 186 64.75 -5.73 -27.13
C LEU A 186 63.50 -5.09 -27.75
N ASN A 187 63.52 -4.80 -29.01
CA ASN A 187 62.42 -4.15 -29.69
C ASN A 187 61.17 -5.02 -29.79
N LEU A 188 61.37 -6.32 -29.95
CA LEU A 188 60.26 -7.26 -29.96
C LEU A 188 59.55 -7.44 -28.60
N ASN A 189 60.35 -7.36 -27.52
CA ASN A 189 59.79 -7.46 -26.15
C ASN A 189 58.91 -6.23 -25.79
N ILE A 190 59.39 -5.02 -26.15
CA ILE A 190 58.62 -3.78 -25.90
C ILE A 190 57.29 -3.85 -26.65
N LEU A 191 57.27 -4.26 -27.90
CA LEU A 191 56.06 -4.37 -28.70
C LEU A 191 55.05 -5.36 -28.09
N THR A 192 55.51 -6.47 -27.52
CA THR A 192 54.67 -7.50 -26.88
C THR A 192 54.00 -6.96 -25.61
N TRP A 193 54.77 -6.28 -24.75
CA TRP A 193 54.24 -5.67 -23.56
C TRP A 193 53.22 -4.58 -23.89
N PHE A 194 53.51 -3.75 -24.91
CA PHE A 194 52.56 -2.76 -25.39
C PHE A 194 51.22 -3.38 -25.80
N TRP A 195 51.24 -4.45 -26.58
CA TRP A 195 50.03 -5.14 -27.02
C TRP A 195 49.30 -5.84 -25.87
N LEU A 196 49.99 -6.38 -24.86
CA LEU A 196 49.38 -6.94 -23.67
C LEU A 196 48.64 -5.87 -22.83
N TYR A 197 49.23 -4.70 -22.71
CA TYR A 197 48.57 -3.57 -22.02
C TYR A 197 47.35 -3.05 -22.81
N VAL A 198 47.47 -2.90 -24.12
CA VAL A 198 46.33 -2.53 -24.97
C VAL A 198 45.19 -3.55 -24.85
N TYR A 199 45.53 -4.84 -24.86
CA TYR A 199 44.53 -5.90 -24.67
C TYR A 199 43.87 -5.83 -23.29
N ALA A 200 44.65 -5.72 -22.22
CA ALA A 200 44.13 -5.60 -20.87
C ALA A 200 43.20 -4.38 -20.73
N ALA A 201 43.60 -3.22 -21.29
CA ALA A 201 42.78 -2.04 -21.31
C ALA A 201 41.48 -2.24 -22.09
N ALA A 202 41.54 -2.91 -23.25
CA ALA A 202 40.36 -3.20 -24.07
C ALA A 202 39.36 -4.14 -23.32
N VAL A 203 39.87 -5.19 -22.63
CA VAL A 203 39.04 -6.10 -21.83
C VAL A 203 38.35 -5.36 -20.66
N ILE A 204 39.12 -4.50 -19.97
CA ILE A 204 38.58 -3.67 -18.88
C ILE A 204 37.49 -2.75 -19.41
N PHE A 205 37.78 -2.04 -20.52
CA PHE A 205 36.82 -1.14 -21.14
C PHE A 205 35.55 -1.87 -21.57
N LEU A 206 35.69 -3.04 -22.21
CA LEU A 206 34.55 -3.85 -22.61
C LEU A 206 33.72 -4.31 -21.41
N LYS A 207 34.38 -4.74 -20.32
CA LYS A 207 33.68 -5.17 -19.11
C LYS A 207 32.93 -4.00 -18.45
N LEU A 208 33.54 -2.83 -18.37
CA LEU A 208 32.89 -1.62 -17.84
C LEU A 208 31.71 -1.20 -18.72
N TYR A 209 31.86 -1.27 -20.04
CA TYR A 209 30.80 -0.97 -20.99
C TYR A 209 29.60 -1.92 -20.85
N LEU A 210 29.84 -3.22 -20.75
CA LEU A 210 28.79 -4.22 -20.53
C LEU A 210 28.09 -4.03 -19.17
N GLN A 211 28.85 -3.76 -18.11
CA GLN A 211 28.32 -3.46 -16.79
C GLN A 211 27.45 -2.20 -16.80
N GLN A 212 27.86 -1.17 -17.53
CA GLN A 212 27.07 0.06 -17.70
C GLN A 212 25.77 -0.23 -18.45
N GLN A 213 25.79 -1.07 -19.48
CA GLN A 213 24.57 -1.46 -20.19
C GLN A 213 23.60 -2.27 -19.31
N ASP A 214 24.11 -3.18 -18.49
CA ASP A 214 23.27 -3.97 -17.56
C ASP A 214 22.68 -3.10 -16.45
N LEU A 215 23.45 -2.14 -15.94
CA LEU A 215 22.93 -1.12 -15.03
C LEU A 215 21.79 -0.31 -15.68
N GLN A 216 22.00 0.14 -16.91
CA GLN A 216 20.99 0.92 -17.63
C GLN A 216 19.71 0.12 -17.90
N LYS A 217 19.84 -1.17 -18.26
CA LYS A 217 18.69 -2.08 -18.38
C LYS A 217 17.96 -2.25 -17.06
N SER A 218 18.69 -2.40 -15.96
CA SER A 218 18.10 -2.52 -14.61
C SER A 218 17.36 -1.24 -14.21
N TRP A 219 17.93 -0.07 -14.45
CA TRP A 219 17.27 1.22 -14.23
C TRP A 219 15.99 1.36 -15.05
N ASN A 220 16.03 1.05 -16.36
CA ASN A 220 14.85 1.11 -17.22
C ASN A 220 13.76 0.14 -16.76
N THR A 221 14.14 -1.01 -16.22
CA THR A 221 13.19 -1.99 -15.68
C THR A 221 12.53 -1.48 -14.40
N ILE A 222 13.30 -0.88 -13.50
CA ILE A 222 12.80 -0.26 -12.26
C ILE A 222 11.85 0.90 -12.58
N ASP A 223 12.22 1.78 -13.51
CA ASP A 223 11.37 2.90 -13.92
C ASP A 223 10.06 2.40 -14.53
N LYS A 224 10.13 1.36 -15.38
CA LYS A 224 8.93 0.75 -15.96
C LYS A 224 8.03 0.13 -14.90
N LEU A 225 8.60 -0.56 -13.91
CA LEU A 225 7.86 -1.12 -12.77
C LEU A 225 7.20 -0.02 -11.94
N ASN A 226 7.91 1.06 -11.63
CA ASN A 226 7.38 2.19 -10.90
C ASN A 226 6.21 2.86 -11.64
N LEU A 227 6.33 3.04 -12.96
CA LEU A 227 5.24 3.55 -13.79
C LEU A 227 4.03 2.60 -13.79
N GLN A 228 4.25 1.29 -13.86
CA GLN A 228 3.17 0.30 -13.79
C GLN A 228 2.46 0.32 -12.44
N ILE A 229 3.19 0.36 -11.33
CA ILE A 229 2.61 0.45 -9.97
C ILE A 229 1.79 1.73 -9.83
N THR A 230 2.33 2.87 -10.27
CA THR A 230 1.61 4.15 -10.22
C THR A 230 0.33 4.09 -11.07
N ALA A 231 0.41 3.53 -12.28
CA ALA A 231 -0.76 3.35 -13.15
C ALA A 231 -1.80 2.39 -12.52
N MET A 232 -1.39 1.32 -11.86
CA MET A 232 -2.31 0.42 -11.14
C MET A 232 -3.01 1.13 -9.98
N ILE A 233 -2.29 1.91 -9.19
CA ILE A 233 -2.88 2.70 -8.09
C ILE A 233 -3.83 3.76 -8.66
N ASP A 234 -3.48 4.42 -9.76
CA ASP A 234 -4.32 5.43 -10.41
C ASP A 234 -5.57 4.86 -11.08
N SER A 235 -5.48 3.62 -11.57
CA SER A 235 -6.63 2.92 -12.16
C SER A 235 -7.57 2.31 -11.11
N SER A 236 -7.20 2.33 -9.83
CA SER A 236 -8.05 1.85 -8.75
C SER A 236 -9.38 2.61 -8.73
N PRO A 237 -10.53 1.91 -8.66
CA PRO A 237 -11.83 2.56 -8.51
C PRO A 237 -12.00 3.23 -7.13
N PHE A 238 -11.17 2.87 -6.17
CA PHE A 238 -11.22 3.41 -4.82
C PHE A 238 -10.20 4.53 -4.64
N PRO A 239 -10.55 5.60 -3.90
CA PRO A 239 -9.60 6.59 -3.42
C PRO A 239 -8.55 5.93 -2.52
N ILE A 240 -7.27 6.19 -2.79
CA ILE A 240 -6.13 5.61 -2.05
C ILE A 240 -5.17 6.72 -1.66
N ILE A 241 -4.74 6.71 -0.40
CA ILE A 241 -3.68 7.56 0.13
C ILE A 241 -2.65 6.68 0.85
N ILE A 242 -1.37 6.94 0.61
CA ILE A 242 -0.27 6.43 1.42
C ILE A 242 0.36 7.63 2.13
N SER A 243 0.46 7.57 3.45
CA SER A 243 1.07 8.62 4.26
C SER A 243 2.15 8.07 5.18
N LYS A 244 2.94 8.94 5.80
CA LYS A 244 3.74 8.52 6.95
C LYS A 244 2.81 7.98 8.05
N ILE A 245 3.31 7.05 8.85
CA ILE A 245 2.52 6.40 9.91
C ILE A 245 1.95 7.41 10.93
N THR A 246 2.63 8.53 11.11
CA THR A 246 2.18 9.67 11.94
C THR A 246 1.03 10.46 11.32
N GLY A 247 0.70 10.22 10.05
CA GLY A 247 -0.29 10.99 9.29
C GLY A 247 0.12 12.43 8.94
N ASP A 248 1.37 12.81 9.23
CA ASP A 248 1.84 14.20 9.06
C ASP A 248 2.25 14.54 7.62
N LYS A 249 2.43 13.54 6.76
CA LYS A 249 2.83 13.75 5.37
C LYS A 249 2.22 12.71 4.45
N ILE A 250 1.57 13.17 3.40
CA ILE A 250 1.10 12.31 2.31
C ILE A 250 2.29 11.97 1.42
N LEU A 251 2.52 10.68 1.18
CA LEU A 251 3.59 10.14 0.34
C LEU A 251 3.11 9.85 -1.07
N LEU A 252 1.88 9.36 -1.20
CA LEU A 252 1.24 9.02 -2.46
C LEU A 252 -0.26 9.20 -2.37
N ILE A 253 -0.88 9.67 -3.44
CA ILE A 253 -2.31 9.78 -3.60
C ILE A 253 -2.69 9.40 -5.03
N ASN A 254 -3.78 8.65 -5.21
CA ASN A 254 -4.30 8.38 -6.54
C ASN A 254 -5.29 9.47 -7.02
N ASN A 255 -5.63 9.44 -8.31
CA ASN A 255 -6.53 10.43 -8.91
C ASN A 255 -7.88 10.48 -8.20
N LYS A 256 -8.43 9.32 -7.81
CA LYS A 256 -9.72 9.22 -7.13
C LYS A 256 -9.74 9.87 -5.75
N ALA A 257 -8.64 9.74 -4.99
CA ALA A 257 -8.54 10.42 -3.70
C ALA A 257 -8.34 11.94 -3.88
N ALA A 258 -7.57 12.36 -4.87
CA ALA A 258 -7.40 13.78 -5.19
C ALA A 258 -8.76 14.43 -5.56
N GLU A 259 -9.55 13.80 -6.41
CA GLU A 259 -10.92 14.22 -6.75
C GLU A 259 -11.83 14.28 -5.52
N LEU A 260 -11.79 13.25 -4.66
CA LEU A 260 -12.64 13.13 -3.47
C LEU A 260 -12.40 14.27 -2.47
N PHE A 261 -11.13 14.58 -2.19
CA PHE A 261 -10.75 15.61 -1.23
C PHE A 261 -10.64 17.03 -1.84
N GLY A 262 -10.72 17.16 -3.17
CA GLY A 262 -10.80 18.44 -3.88
C GLY A 262 -9.46 19.13 -4.14
N PHE A 263 -8.33 18.40 -4.18
CA PHE A 263 -7.02 18.97 -4.48
C PHE A 263 -6.27 18.14 -5.54
N THR A 264 -5.23 18.71 -6.12
CA THR A 264 -4.42 18.03 -7.13
C THR A 264 -3.31 17.19 -6.49
N LYS A 265 -2.81 16.17 -7.22
CA LYS A 265 -1.66 15.37 -6.76
C LYS A 265 -0.43 16.22 -6.42
N LYS A 266 -0.24 17.35 -7.10
CA LYS A 266 0.90 18.26 -6.84
C LYS A 266 0.76 19.00 -5.51
N GLU A 267 -0.46 19.23 -5.08
CA GLU A 267 -0.79 19.93 -3.83
C GLU A 267 -0.81 19.01 -2.60
N CYS A 268 -0.80 17.67 -2.81
CA CYS A 268 -0.91 16.71 -1.72
C CYS A 268 0.17 16.89 -0.62
N SER A 269 1.35 17.43 -0.97
CA SER A 269 2.43 17.67 -0.03
C SER A 269 2.14 18.78 0.99
N TYR A 270 1.16 19.65 0.73
CA TYR A 270 0.76 20.74 1.62
C TYR A 270 -0.23 20.29 2.69
N PHE A 271 -0.89 19.14 2.51
CA PHE A 271 -1.94 18.66 3.39
C PHE A 271 -1.45 17.49 4.26
N LYS A 272 -2.06 17.38 5.42
CA LYS A 272 -1.84 16.29 6.38
C LYS A 272 -3.13 15.50 6.53
N ILE A 273 -3.04 14.21 6.81
CA ILE A 273 -4.23 13.36 6.99
C ILE A 273 -5.15 13.91 8.09
N LYS A 274 -4.58 14.50 9.13
CA LYS A 274 -5.35 15.11 10.23
C LYS A 274 -6.25 16.27 9.79
N ASP A 275 -5.92 16.95 8.70
CA ASP A 275 -6.67 18.12 8.22
C ASP A 275 -8.02 17.71 7.59
N PHE A 276 -8.22 16.43 7.30
CA PHE A 276 -9.46 15.90 6.72
C PHE A 276 -10.55 15.59 7.76
N PHE A 277 -10.18 15.39 9.02
CA PHE A 277 -11.12 15.02 10.06
C PHE A 277 -11.93 16.24 10.55
N VAL A 278 -13.25 16.09 10.59
CA VAL A 278 -14.17 17.10 11.14
C VAL A 278 -14.19 17.04 12.67
N ASP A 279 -14.11 15.82 13.23
CA ASP A 279 -14.22 15.56 14.65
C ASP A 279 -12.89 14.99 15.20
N GLU A 280 -12.38 15.64 16.25
CA GLU A 280 -11.14 15.26 16.92
C GLU A 280 -11.27 13.96 17.71
N GLU A 281 -12.44 13.64 18.25
CA GLU A 281 -12.68 12.41 19.01
C GLU A 281 -12.66 11.20 18.10
N ASN A 282 -13.31 11.27 16.94
CA ASN A 282 -13.25 10.23 15.90
C ASN A 282 -11.84 10.04 15.38
N ARG A 283 -11.08 11.13 15.21
CA ARG A 283 -9.66 11.05 14.83
C ARG A 283 -8.85 10.29 15.86
N ARG A 284 -8.97 10.63 17.16
CA ARG A 284 -8.24 9.94 18.24
C ARG A 284 -8.61 8.46 18.30
N THR A 285 -9.88 8.15 18.20
CA THR A 285 -10.37 6.77 18.20
C THR A 285 -9.79 5.96 17.05
N PHE A 286 -9.78 6.52 15.84
CA PHE A 286 -9.22 5.90 14.66
C PHE A 286 -7.72 5.57 14.83
N PHE A 287 -6.90 6.56 15.21
CA PHE A 287 -5.46 6.36 15.38
C PHE A 287 -5.13 5.43 16.55
N THR A 288 -5.86 5.53 17.68
CA THR A 288 -5.67 4.61 18.82
C THR A 288 -5.97 3.16 18.43
N LYS A 289 -7.01 2.94 17.63
CA LYS A 289 -7.34 1.61 17.11
C LYS A 289 -6.24 1.10 16.17
N LEU A 290 -5.77 1.95 15.28
CA LEU A 290 -4.69 1.64 14.34
C LEU A 290 -3.37 1.28 15.04
N GLU A 291 -3.01 2.00 16.11
CA GLU A 291 -1.82 1.71 16.92
C GLU A 291 -1.89 0.34 17.61
N LYS A 292 -3.08 -0.05 18.08
CA LYS A 292 -3.28 -1.33 18.78
C LYS A 292 -3.36 -2.53 17.83
N GLU A 293 -4.07 -2.38 16.74
CA GLU A 293 -4.44 -3.50 15.85
C GLU A 293 -3.59 -3.54 14.58
N HIS A 294 -2.79 -2.50 14.29
CA HIS A 294 -2.00 -2.30 13.05
C HIS A 294 -2.82 -2.31 11.76
N GLU A 295 -4.13 -2.51 11.86
CA GLU A 295 -5.10 -2.52 10.77
C GLU A 295 -6.45 -2.04 11.28
N VAL A 296 -7.15 -1.25 10.48
CA VAL A 296 -8.53 -0.82 10.74
C VAL A 296 -9.34 -1.07 9.49
N GLN A 297 -10.47 -1.74 9.60
CA GLN A 297 -11.37 -2.01 8.47
C GLN A 297 -12.72 -1.33 8.70
N ASP A 298 -13.27 -0.77 7.61
CA ASP A 298 -14.62 -0.20 7.52
C ASP A 298 -14.98 0.77 8.66
N PHE A 299 -14.05 1.65 9.02
CA PHE A 299 -14.26 2.66 10.03
C PHE A 299 -15.00 3.87 9.42
N ASP A 300 -16.24 4.07 9.84
CA ASP A 300 -17.07 5.17 9.37
C ASP A 300 -16.70 6.47 10.09
N LEU A 301 -16.33 7.50 9.34
CA LEU A 301 -16.00 8.82 9.87
C LEU A 301 -16.50 9.95 8.98
N MET A 302 -16.72 11.10 9.57
CA MET A 302 -17.07 12.31 8.85
C MET A 302 -15.82 13.12 8.55
N VAL A 303 -15.64 13.48 7.29
CA VAL A 303 -14.54 14.30 6.79
C VAL A 303 -15.07 15.52 6.04
N CYS A 304 -14.19 16.48 5.79
CA CYS A 304 -14.52 17.63 4.94
C CYS A 304 -13.70 17.62 3.64
N ASN A 305 -14.31 18.09 2.57
CA ASN A 305 -13.59 18.46 1.37
C ASN A 305 -12.80 19.74 1.64
N ILE A 306 -11.53 19.77 1.27
CA ILE A 306 -10.60 20.87 1.64
C ILE A 306 -10.97 22.17 0.93
N VAL A 307 -11.51 22.10 -0.29
CA VAL A 307 -11.79 23.28 -1.11
C VAL A 307 -13.07 23.99 -0.69
N ASN A 308 -14.14 23.23 -0.47
CA ASN A 308 -15.47 23.78 -0.19
C ASN A 308 -15.96 23.57 1.26
N ALA A 309 -15.13 22.94 2.08
CA ALA A 309 -15.42 22.58 3.49
C ALA A 309 -16.73 21.79 3.68
N ALA A 310 -17.26 21.18 2.62
CA ALA A 310 -18.49 20.39 2.71
C ALA A 310 -18.21 19.05 3.43
N PRO A 311 -18.96 18.74 4.50
CA PRO A 311 -18.80 17.47 5.21
C PRO A 311 -19.43 16.32 4.42
N PHE A 312 -18.79 15.14 4.49
CA PHE A 312 -19.30 13.92 3.90
C PHE A 312 -18.81 12.68 4.66
N TRP A 313 -19.51 11.57 4.51
CA TRP A 313 -19.20 10.34 5.20
C TRP A 313 -18.25 9.45 4.39
N LEU A 314 -17.19 8.98 5.03
CA LEU A 314 -16.29 7.98 4.50
C LEU A 314 -16.28 6.72 5.36
N SER A 315 -16.19 5.56 4.72
CA SER A 315 -15.69 4.34 5.34
C SER A 315 -14.22 4.22 4.98
N VAL A 316 -13.36 4.07 5.99
CA VAL A 316 -11.91 4.04 5.85
C VAL A 316 -11.38 2.69 6.28
N SER A 317 -10.62 2.05 5.40
CA SER A 317 -9.80 0.88 5.71
C SER A 317 -8.33 1.29 5.66
N ALA A 318 -7.59 1.06 6.74
CA ALA A 318 -6.21 1.49 6.89
C ALA A 318 -5.33 0.35 7.41
N LYS A 319 -4.10 0.29 6.90
CA LYS A 319 -3.12 -0.72 7.29
C LYS A 319 -1.71 -0.14 7.28
N ALA A 320 -0.90 -0.52 8.28
CA ALA A 320 0.52 -0.23 8.28
C ALA A 320 1.23 -1.12 7.24
N ILE A 321 2.01 -0.51 6.36
CA ILE A 321 2.77 -1.18 5.31
C ILE A 321 4.21 -0.66 5.29
N GLU A 322 5.13 -1.41 4.71
CA GLU A 322 6.45 -0.90 4.35
C GLU A 322 6.39 -0.26 2.96
N TYR A 323 6.78 1.01 2.87
CA TYR A 323 6.83 1.78 1.64
C TYR A 323 8.13 2.59 1.58
N ASN A 324 8.97 2.37 0.54
CA ASN A 324 10.29 2.98 0.40
C ASN A 324 11.21 2.78 1.61
N ASN A 325 11.23 1.57 2.20
CA ASN A 325 12.00 1.19 3.38
C ASN A 325 11.64 1.98 4.66
N GLU A 326 10.48 2.62 4.69
CA GLU A 326 9.91 3.25 5.89
C GLU A 326 8.51 2.68 6.16
N MET A 327 8.13 2.67 7.45
CA MET A 327 6.76 2.32 7.82
C MET A 327 5.82 3.44 7.39
N ALA A 328 4.80 3.08 6.63
CA ALA A 328 3.79 3.97 6.07
C ALA A 328 2.38 3.47 6.37
N LEU A 329 1.41 4.35 6.26
CA LEU A 329 0.00 4.06 6.42
C LEU A 329 -0.68 4.04 5.05
N TYR A 330 -1.12 2.87 4.62
CA TYR A 330 -2.00 2.71 3.46
C TYR A 330 -3.44 2.91 3.90
N MET A 331 -4.17 3.75 3.18
CA MET A 331 -5.59 4.01 3.43
C MET A 331 -6.38 3.93 2.14
N ALA A 332 -7.47 3.18 2.18
CA ALA A 332 -8.48 3.13 1.12
C ALA A 332 -9.80 3.71 1.67
N PHE A 333 -10.49 4.47 0.82
CA PHE A 333 -11.68 5.19 1.23
C PHE A 333 -12.87 4.79 0.35
N GLN A 334 -14.05 4.77 0.97
CA GLN A 334 -15.32 4.63 0.27
C GLN A 334 -16.26 5.74 0.69
N ASN A 335 -16.78 6.53 -0.25
CA ASN A 335 -17.80 7.52 0.06
C ASN A 335 -19.12 6.82 0.35
N ILE A 336 -19.60 6.94 1.58
CA ILE A 336 -20.82 6.31 2.08
C ILE A 336 -21.94 7.32 2.37
N THR A 337 -21.79 8.57 1.93
CA THR A 337 -22.75 9.64 2.21
C THR A 337 -24.16 9.28 1.75
N LEU A 338 -24.28 8.74 0.53
CA LEU A 338 -25.58 8.28 0.01
C LEU A 338 -26.13 7.09 0.79
N ARG A 339 -25.28 6.18 1.24
CA ARG A 339 -25.69 5.05 2.09
C ARG A 339 -26.27 5.56 3.41
N LYS A 340 -25.54 6.44 4.10
CA LYS A 340 -26.00 7.04 5.37
C LYS A 340 -27.29 7.83 5.21
N ALA A 341 -27.40 8.64 4.16
CA ALA A 341 -28.64 9.37 3.86
C ALA A 341 -29.82 8.42 3.62
N ARG A 342 -29.60 7.32 2.87
CA ARG A 342 -30.64 6.30 2.66
C ARG A 342 -31.01 5.59 3.95
N GLU A 343 -30.04 5.19 4.75
CA GLU A 343 -30.26 4.56 6.06
C GLU A 343 -31.12 5.47 6.95
N THR A 344 -30.76 6.75 7.06
CA THR A 344 -31.55 7.74 7.82
C THR A 344 -32.96 7.91 7.24
N THR A 345 -33.11 7.96 5.91
CA THR A 345 -34.42 8.07 5.26
C THR A 345 -35.27 6.82 5.52
N LEU A 346 -34.68 5.62 5.38
CA LEU A 346 -35.37 4.36 5.64
C LEU A 346 -35.78 4.25 7.11
N GLN A 347 -34.93 4.65 8.03
CA GLN A 347 -35.25 4.72 9.45
C GLN A 347 -36.42 5.66 9.71
N PHE A 348 -36.36 6.86 9.15
CA PHE A 348 -37.44 7.84 9.26
C PHE A 348 -38.77 7.27 8.71
N GLN A 349 -38.76 6.62 7.55
CA GLN A 349 -39.93 5.97 6.97
C GLN A 349 -40.44 4.77 7.80
N ALA A 350 -39.53 4.07 8.45
CA ALA A 350 -39.91 2.93 9.30
C ALA A 350 -40.54 3.37 10.63
N GLU A 351 -40.26 4.60 11.08
CA GLU A 351 -40.67 5.11 12.40
C GLU A 351 -41.82 6.09 12.32
N ARG A 352 -42.01 6.79 11.19
CA ARG A 352 -42.99 7.86 11.04
C ARG A 352 -44.15 7.46 10.11
N ASP A 353 -45.29 8.09 10.31
CA ASP A 353 -46.41 8.05 9.36
C ASP A 353 -46.10 8.96 8.15
N PRO A 354 -46.19 8.47 6.91
CA PRO A 354 -45.77 9.23 5.73
C PRO A 354 -46.63 10.48 5.45
N LEU A 355 -47.88 10.53 5.90
CA LEU A 355 -48.75 11.65 5.72
C LEU A 355 -48.53 12.75 6.77
N THR A 356 -48.55 12.37 8.02
CA THR A 356 -48.60 13.31 9.14
C THR A 356 -47.25 13.55 9.82
N LEU A 357 -46.24 12.76 9.51
CA LEU A 357 -44.91 12.73 10.15
C LEU A 357 -44.95 12.46 11.67
N ALA A 358 -46.10 12.16 12.26
CA ALA A 358 -46.23 11.63 13.57
C ALA A 358 -45.53 10.26 13.67
N TRP A 359 -45.20 9.79 14.87
CA TRP A 359 -44.75 8.41 15.02
C TRP A 359 -45.79 7.44 14.48
N ASN A 360 -45.39 6.39 13.81
CA ASN A 360 -46.33 5.34 13.40
C ASN A 360 -46.60 4.36 14.55
N ARG A 361 -47.67 3.60 14.43
CA ARG A 361 -48.09 2.62 15.43
C ARG A 361 -47.00 1.64 15.83
N ARG A 362 -46.28 1.10 14.85
CA ARG A 362 -45.23 0.10 15.09
C ARG A 362 -44.08 0.64 15.95
N TYR A 363 -43.67 1.86 15.71
CA TYR A 363 -42.63 2.51 16.49
C TYR A 363 -43.11 2.90 17.90
N PHE A 364 -44.35 3.37 18.03
CA PHE A 364 -44.98 3.68 19.30
C PHE A 364 -45.05 2.44 20.20
N GLU A 365 -45.51 1.30 19.67
CA GLU A 365 -45.61 0.02 20.39
C GLU A 365 -44.22 -0.53 20.81
N LYS A 366 -43.16 -0.11 20.14
CA LYS A 366 -41.77 -0.42 20.51
C LYS A 366 -41.22 0.54 21.58
N LEU A 367 -41.43 1.85 21.41
CA LEU A 367 -40.80 2.89 22.25
C LEU A 367 -41.50 3.06 23.61
N VAL A 368 -42.82 3.10 23.62
CA VAL A 368 -43.58 3.45 24.84
C VAL A 368 -43.44 2.43 25.97
N PRO A 369 -43.32 1.11 25.74
CA PRO A 369 -43.03 0.15 26.84
C PRO A 369 -41.72 0.46 27.58
N GLU A 370 -40.71 0.97 26.89
CA GLU A 370 -39.42 1.36 27.51
C GLU A 370 -39.61 2.64 28.34
N ARG A 371 -40.31 3.63 27.82
CA ARG A 371 -40.67 4.86 28.54
C ARG A 371 -41.50 4.56 29.80
N ILE A 372 -42.45 3.63 29.70
CA ILE A 372 -43.24 3.16 30.85
C ILE A 372 -42.31 2.56 31.93
N LYS A 373 -41.39 1.67 31.53
CA LYS A 373 -40.41 1.08 32.48
C LYS A 373 -39.56 2.14 33.18
N GLU A 374 -39.11 3.16 32.44
CA GLU A 374 -38.33 4.26 33.01
C GLU A 374 -39.15 5.11 34.00
N ALA A 375 -40.37 5.47 33.63
CA ALA A 375 -41.28 6.22 34.46
C ALA A 375 -41.57 5.49 35.79
N LEU A 376 -41.81 4.15 35.72
CA LEU A 376 -42.00 3.34 36.90
C LEU A 376 -40.77 3.26 37.80
N LYS A 377 -39.57 3.15 37.23
CA LYS A 377 -38.32 3.17 38.00
C LYS A 377 -38.13 4.50 38.72
N LYS A 378 -38.52 5.61 38.09
CA LYS A 378 -38.42 6.96 38.64
C LYS A 378 -39.63 7.32 39.53
N GLN A 379 -40.60 6.44 39.68
CA GLN A 379 -41.88 6.69 40.38
C GLN A 379 -42.65 7.89 39.82
N GLN A 380 -42.57 8.11 38.52
CA GLN A 380 -43.25 9.16 37.80
C GLN A 380 -44.57 8.67 37.22
N ASN A 381 -45.57 9.56 37.25
CA ASN A 381 -46.82 9.30 36.59
C ASN A 381 -46.69 9.49 35.07
N PHE A 382 -47.51 8.82 34.31
CA PHE A 382 -47.66 9.07 32.87
C PHE A 382 -49.12 8.85 32.46
N SER A 383 -49.53 9.39 31.33
CA SER A 383 -50.89 9.30 30.83
C SER A 383 -50.91 8.98 29.34
N LEU A 384 -51.98 8.37 28.88
CA LEU A 384 -52.25 8.16 27.47
C LEU A 384 -53.51 8.95 27.10
N LEU A 385 -53.48 9.61 25.96
CA LEU A 385 -54.64 10.17 25.26
C LEU A 385 -54.90 9.37 23.99
N MET A 386 -56.17 9.09 23.67
CA MET A 386 -56.55 8.63 22.35
C MET A 386 -57.48 9.67 21.75
N ILE A 387 -57.16 10.12 20.57
CA ILE A 387 -57.83 11.19 19.84
C ILE A 387 -58.37 10.64 18.53
N ASP A 388 -59.62 10.97 18.22
CA ASP A 388 -60.25 10.64 16.95
C ASP A 388 -60.96 11.87 16.35
N ALA A 389 -60.74 12.10 15.04
CA ALA A 389 -61.34 13.21 14.36
C ALA A 389 -62.85 12.95 14.09
N ASP A 390 -63.68 13.74 14.76
CA ASP A 390 -65.13 13.57 14.70
C ASP A 390 -65.68 13.67 13.28
N LYS A 391 -66.45 12.66 12.85
CA LYS A 391 -67.10 12.59 11.55
C LYS A 391 -66.11 12.76 10.36
N PHE A 392 -64.88 12.28 10.52
CA PHE A 392 -63.82 12.43 9.50
C PHE A 392 -64.25 11.89 8.13
N LYS A 393 -65.04 10.81 8.09
CA LYS A 393 -65.61 10.32 6.84
C LYS A 393 -66.46 11.38 6.14
N ASN A 394 -67.26 12.16 6.86
CA ASN A 394 -68.04 13.23 6.25
C ASN A 394 -67.15 14.33 5.66
N VAL A 395 -66.01 14.63 6.28
CA VAL A 395 -65.03 15.57 5.73
C VAL A 395 -64.50 15.05 4.38
N ASN A 396 -64.12 13.79 4.30
CA ASN A 396 -63.68 13.18 3.06
C ASN A 396 -64.78 13.15 2.00
N ASP A 397 -66.01 12.79 2.37
CA ASP A 397 -67.15 12.71 1.46
C ASP A 397 -67.55 14.08 0.93
N THR A 398 -67.39 15.16 1.72
CA THR A 398 -67.79 16.52 1.35
C THR A 398 -66.70 17.28 0.63
N TYR A 399 -65.45 17.22 1.12
CA TYR A 399 -64.34 18.07 0.69
C TYR A 399 -63.21 17.30 -0.03
N GLY A 400 -63.37 15.99 -0.20
CA GLY A 400 -62.37 15.13 -0.85
C GLY A 400 -61.25 14.67 0.05
N HIS A 401 -60.57 13.57 -0.33
CA HIS A 401 -59.52 12.95 0.45
C HIS A 401 -58.32 13.85 0.72
N LYS A 402 -57.95 14.72 -0.22
CA LYS A 402 -56.83 15.65 0.00
C LYS A 402 -57.09 16.65 1.10
N THR A 403 -58.35 17.13 1.21
CA THR A 403 -58.74 17.99 2.35
C THR A 403 -58.75 17.20 3.65
N GLY A 404 -59.17 15.93 3.64
CA GLY A 404 -59.04 15.04 4.79
C GLY A 404 -57.58 14.82 5.21
N ASP A 405 -56.68 14.61 4.25
CA ASP A 405 -55.24 14.51 4.53
C ASP A 405 -54.69 15.79 5.19
N LYS A 406 -55.15 16.98 4.72
CA LYS A 406 -54.81 18.27 5.33
C LYS A 406 -55.34 18.37 6.76
N VAL A 407 -56.56 17.92 7.04
CA VAL A 407 -57.09 17.86 8.42
C VAL A 407 -56.21 17.06 9.33
N LEU A 408 -55.76 15.88 8.91
CA LEU A 408 -54.88 15.01 9.73
C LEU A 408 -53.48 15.61 9.96
N THR A 409 -52.92 16.29 8.94
CA THR A 409 -51.62 16.96 9.09
C THR A 409 -51.72 18.18 10.02
N GLU A 410 -52.76 19.00 9.90
CA GLU A 410 -52.97 20.15 10.78
C GLU A 410 -53.29 19.71 12.23
N LEU A 411 -54.02 18.60 12.42
CA LEU A 411 -54.26 18.01 13.75
C LEU A 411 -52.93 17.67 14.43
N VAL A 412 -52.06 16.98 13.71
CA VAL A 412 -50.73 16.61 14.29
C VAL A 412 -49.87 17.84 14.56
N ALA A 413 -49.84 18.80 13.65
CA ALA A 413 -49.10 20.06 13.85
C ALA A 413 -49.61 20.82 15.10
N CYS A 414 -50.94 20.90 15.26
CA CYS A 414 -51.54 21.47 16.46
C CYS A 414 -51.14 20.74 17.74
N CYS A 415 -51.20 19.39 17.71
CA CYS A 415 -50.76 18.58 18.85
C CYS A 415 -49.27 18.82 19.19
N GLN A 416 -48.40 18.84 18.20
CA GLN A 416 -46.96 19.02 18.40
C GLN A 416 -46.62 20.41 18.95
N ASN A 417 -47.36 21.44 18.56
CA ASN A 417 -47.17 22.81 19.09
C ASN A 417 -47.62 22.95 20.55
N ASP A 418 -48.63 22.19 20.96
CA ASP A 418 -49.21 22.25 22.32
C ASP A 418 -48.55 21.29 23.32
N LEU A 419 -47.75 20.34 22.85
CA LEU A 419 -47.12 19.30 23.66
C LEU A 419 -45.65 19.62 23.96
N ARG A 420 -45.08 18.94 24.96
CA ARG A 420 -43.67 19.04 25.34
C ARG A 420 -42.83 18.14 24.44
N GLU A 421 -41.54 18.39 24.44
CA GLU A 421 -40.57 17.60 23.64
C GLU A 421 -40.56 16.12 24.02
N ASP A 422 -40.78 15.79 25.30
CA ASP A 422 -40.80 14.43 25.83
C ASP A 422 -42.13 13.68 25.55
N ASP A 423 -43.19 14.40 25.14
CA ASP A 423 -44.46 13.81 24.80
C ASP A 423 -44.41 13.18 23.40
N ILE A 424 -45.10 12.07 23.23
CA ILE A 424 -45.03 11.28 21.98
C ILE A 424 -46.38 11.28 21.28
N VAL A 425 -46.43 11.83 20.06
CA VAL A 425 -47.65 11.81 19.21
C VAL A 425 -47.50 10.71 18.16
N CYS A 426 -48.46 9.80 18.11
CA CYS A 426 -48.50 8.67 17.21
C CYS A 426 -49.80 8.66 16.41
N ARG A 427 -49.71 8.45 15.09
CA ARG A 427 -50.89 8.07 14.28
C ARG A 427 -51.12 6.57 14.41
N PHE A 428 -52.20 6.19 15.10
CA PHE A 428 -52.44 4.80 15.45
C PHE A 428 -53.20 4.05 14.32
N GLY A 429 -54.05 4.73 13.59
CA GLY A 429 -54.74 4.21 12.41
C GLY A 429 -55.61 5.32 11.78
N GLY A 430 -55.92 5.26 10.50
CA GLY A 430 -56.83 6.16 9.80
C GLY A 430 -56.88 7.61 10.32
N GLU A 431 -57.89 7.91 11.15
CA GLU A 431 -58.17 9.17 11.79
C GLU A 431 -57.88 9.18 13.30
N GLU A 432 -57.25 8.08 13.81
CA GLU A 432 -56.97 7.86 15.23
C GLU A 432 -55.51 8.17 15.59
N PHE A 433 -55.33 8.91 16.68
CA PHE A 433 -54.02 9.28 17.22
C PHE A 433 -53.90 8.90 18.69
N VAL A 434 -52.69 8.45 19.10
CA VAL A 434 -52.40 8.17 20.50
C VAL A 434 -51.25 9.07 20.94
N ILE A 435 -51.42 9.68 22.10
CA ILE A 435 -50.40 10.54 22.72
C ILE A 435 -49.98 9.94 24.05
N TYR A 436 -48.67 9.75 24.23
CA TYR A 436 -48.06 9.45 25.51
C TYR A 436 -47.61 10.77 26.15
N LEU A 437 -48.06 11.05 27.33
CA LEU A 437 -47.69 12.22 28.14
C LEU A 437 -46.73 11.79 29.25
N ASP A 438 -45.51 12.25 29.19
CA ASP A 438 -44.48 11.93 30.18
C ASP A 438 -44.73 12.73 31.48
N ASN A 439 -44.39 12.15 32.62
CA ASN A 439 -44.51 12.74 33.95
C ASN A 439 -45.83 13.51 34.18
N THR A 440 -46.95 12.91 33.77
CA THR A 440 -48.27 13.56 33.76
C THR A 440 -49.29 12.70 34.49
N ASN A 441 -49.92 13.27 35.54
CA ASN A 441 -51.02 12.60 36.28
C ASN A 441 -52.38 12.85 35.60
N THR A 442 -53.45 12.19 36.11
CA THR A 442 -54.80 12.24 35.55
C THR A 442 -55.35 13.66 35.40
N HIS A 443 -55.18 14.54 36.42
CA HIS A 443 -55.70 15.89 36.36
C HIS A 443 -54.97 16.73 35.31
N SER A 444 -53.64 16.64 35.29
CA SER A 444 -52.81 17.33 34.30
C SER A 444 -53.10 16.85 32.87
N ALA A 445 -53.33 15.53 32.69
CA ALA A 445 -53.69 14.95 31.43
C ALA A 445 -55.06 15.47 30.91
N GLN A 446 -56.01 15.65 31.81
CA GLN A 446 -57.33 16.26 31.46
C GLN A 446 -57.14 17.70 30.97
N VAL A 447 -56.30 18.49 31.67
CA VAL A 447 -56.02 19.87 31.25
C VAL A 447 -55.37 19.93 29.89
N VAL A 448 -54.39 19.04 29.62
CA VAL A 448 -53.74 18.93 28.31
C VAL A 448 -54.75 18.50 27.24
N ALA A 449 -55.53 17.45 27.52
CA ALA A 449 -56.53 16.95 26.59
C ALA A 449 -57.59 18.02 26.21
N GLU A 450 -58.09 18.79 27.23
CA GLU A 450 -59.05 19.85 26.95
C GLU A 450 -58.44 21.03 26.17
N ARG A 451 -57.18 21.37 26.45
CA ARG A 451 -56.46 22.38 25.66
C ARG A 451 -56.32 21.91 24.20
N LEU A 452 -55.87 20.67 23.94
CA LEU A 452 -55.76 20.11 22.60
C LEU A 452 -57.11 20.12 21.91
N ARG A 453 -58.20 19.67 22.56
CA ARG A 453 -59.57 19.70 22.02
C ARG A 453 -59.98 21.08 21.57
N GLN A 454 -59.70 22.09 22.40
CA GLN A 454 -60.06 23.50 22.11
C GLN A 454 -59.20 24.06 20.98
N SER A 455 -57.88 23.83 20.98
CA SER A 455 -56.95 24.24 19.94
C SER A 455 -57.37 23.65 18.60
N ILE A 456 -57.68 22.36 18.54
CA ILE A 456 -58.14 21.68 17.33
C ILE A 456 -59.51 22.19 16.86
N ALA A 457 -60.46 22.40 17.77
CA ALA A 457 -61.78 22.92 17.39
C ALA A 457 -61.74 24.35 16.82
N ASN A 458 -60.69 25.12 17.19
CA ASN A 458 -60.45 26.45 16.67
C ASN A 458 -59.66 26.49 15.37
N LEU A 459 -59.13 25.36 14.88
CA LEU A 459 -58.42 25.30 13.58
C LEU A 459 -59.41 25.58 12.46
N GLU A 460 -59.10 26.55 11.60
CA GLU A 460 -59.79 26.80 10.37
C GLU A 460 -59.09 26.08 9.22
N ILE A 461 -59.76 25.15 8.64
CA ILE A 461 -59.24 24.36 7.48
C ILE A 461 -59.86 24.91 6.21
N GLU A 462 -59.01 25.22 5.23
CA GLU A 462 -59.45 25.62 3.88
C GLU A 462 -59.40 24.41 2.95
N SER A 463 -60.53 24.08 2.36
CA SER A 463 -60.67 23.00 1.38
C SER A 463 -60.01 23.33 0.02
N GLU A 464 -59.87 22.36 -0.88
CA GLU A 464 -59.37 22.59 -2.25
C GLU A 464 -60.27 23.56 -3.06
N SER A 465 -61.56 23.70 -2.68
CA SER A 465 -62.48 24.66 -3.27
C SER A 465 -62.44 26.06 -2.68
N GLY A 466 -61.61 26.30 -1.67
CA GLY A 466 -61.50 27.57 -0.95
C GLY A 466 -62.55 27.76 0.17
N GLU A 467 -63.37 26.74 0.45
CA GLU A 467 -64.32 26.78 1.55
C GLU A 467 -63.60 26.54 2.90
N LYS A 468 -63.92 27.37 3.89
CA LYS A 468 -63.37 27.28 5.23
C LYS A 468 -64.33 26.59 6.18
N PHE A 469 -63.83 25.63 6.94
CA PHE A 469 -64.60 24.88 7.92
C PHE A 469 -63.80 24.53 9.16
N HIS A 470 -64.48 24.13 10.21
CA HIS A 470 -63.90 23.63 11.44
C HIS A 470 -64.25 22.16 11.64
N PHE A 471 -63.41 21.46 12.40
CA PHE A 471 -63.66 20.09 12.78
C PHE A 471 -63.41 19.93 14.29
N THR A 472 -63.89 18.85 14.87
CA THR A 472 -63.73 18.58 16.30
C THR A 472 -63.11 17.20 16.51
N VAL A 473 -62.65 16.95 17.72
CA VAL A 473 -62.08 15.65 18.14
C VAL A 473 -62.75 15.15 19.40
N SER A 474 -62.88 13.84 19.48
CA SER A 474 -63.21 13.13 20.70
C SER A 474 -61.98 12.56 21.35
N ILE A 475 -61.74 12.76 22.63
CA ILE A 475 -60.51 12.40 23.31
C ILE A 475 -60.83 11.49 24.53
N GLY A 476 -60.21 10.31 24.56
CA GLY A 476 -60.14 9.45 25.77
C GLY A 476 -58.88 9.74 26.56
N VAL A 477 -58.95 9.64 27.87
CA VAL A 477 -57.82 9.88 28.78
C VAL A 477 -57.66 8.70 29.73
N VAL A 478 -56.47 8.18 29.92
CA VAL A 478 -56.12 7.19 30.95
C VAL A 478 -54.77 7.52 31.57
N SER A 479 -54.63 7.30 32.87
CA SER A 479 -53.36 7.49 33.59
C SER A 479 -52.88 6.20 34.26
N SER A 480 -51.60 6.13 34.53
CA SER A 480 -50.88 4.95 35.03
C SER A 480 -51.08 4.62 36.52
N GLU A 481 -52.19 4.97 37.12
CA GLU A 481 -52.37 4.83 38.59
C GLU A 481 -52.25 3.36 39.11
N LYS A 482 -52.43 2.33 38.28
CA LYS A 482 -52.48 0.92 38.74
C LYS A 482 -51.93 -0.12 37.75
N THR A 483 -51.55 0.23 36.55
CA THR A 483 -51.10 -0.76 35.57
C THR A 483 -49.93 -0.27 34.71
N ALA A 484 -49.00 -1.19 34.41
CA ALA A 484 -47.82 -0.94 33.60
C ALA A 484 -47.90 -1.53 32.18
N SER A 485 -49.01 -2.15 31.84
CA SER A 485 -49.15 -2.78 30.51
C SER A 485 -49.70 -1.80 29.49
N LEU A 486 -48.93 -1.52 28.42
CA LEU A 486 -49.38 -0.68 27.30
C LEU A 486 -50.68 -1.18 26.68
N ASP A 487 -50.82 -2.50 26.48
CA ASP A 487 -52.04 -3.11 25.88
C ASP A 487 -53.30 -2.89 26.72
N VAL A 488 -53.14 -2.86 28.04
CA VAL A 488 -54.27 -2.57 28.95
C VAL A 488 -54.63 -1.10 28.87
N LEU A 489 -53.63 -0.20 28.87
CA LEU A 489 -53.85 1.25 28.78
C LEU A 489 -54.44 1.65 27.44
N LEU A 490 -54.00 1.04 26.35
CA LEU A 490 -54.57 1.29 25.01
C LEU A 490 -56.04 0.88 24.96
N ARG A 491 -56.41 -0.25 25.53
CA ARG A 491 -57.86 -0.65 25.63
C ARG A 491 -58.66 0.34 26.45
N GLN A 492 -58.14 0.72 27.61
CA GLN A 492 -58.82 1.65 28.52
C GLN A 492 -59.03 3.01 27.90
N VAL A 493 -58.02 3.55 27.19
CA VAL A 493 -58.11 4.87 26.57
C VAL A 493 -59.01 4.84 25.33
N ASP A 494 -59.09 3.69 24.59
CA ASP A 494 -60.06 3.49 23.51
C ASP A 494 -61.52 3.45 24.04
N ASP A 495 -61.77 2.72 25.15
CA ASP A 495 -63.07 2.70 25.82
C ASP A 495 -63.48 4.14 26.22
N ALA A 496 -62.58 4.94 26.77
CA ALA A 496 -62.84 6.33 27.16
C ALA A 496 -63.15 7.22 25.91
N MET A 497 -62.38 7.09 24.85
CA MET A 497 -62.63 7.79 23.60
C MET A 497 -64.00 7.43 22.98
N TYR A 498 -64.32 6.14 23.05
CA TYR A 498 -65.65 5.68 22.60
C TYR A 498 -66.80 6.26 23.42
N LEU A 499 -66.61 6.46 24.77
CA LEU A 499 -67.55 7.21 25.59
C LEU A 499 -67.70 8.65 25.13
N ALA A 500 -66.61 9.35 24.81
CA ALA A 500 -66.63 10.71 24.32
C ALA A 500 -67.44 10.83 23.00
N LYS A 501 -67.28 9.88 22.08
CA LYS A 501 -68.06 9.83 20.83
C LYS A 501 -69.56 9.60 21.08
N ASN A 502 -69.93 8.70 22.00
CA ASN A 502 -71.33 8.40 22.31
C ASN A 502 -72.04 9.51 23.12
N ASN A 503 -71.30 10.24 23.96
CA ASN A 503 -71.88 11.30 24.77
C ASN A 503 -72.04 12.64 24.02
N GLY A 504 -71.83 12.65 22.68
CA GLY A 504 -72.11 13.82 21.84
C GLY A 504 -70.91 14.38 21.12
N ARG A 505 -69.75 13.72 21.18
CA ARG A 505 -68.50 14.13 20.50
C ARG A 505 -67.96 15.47 21.03
N ASN A 506 -66.87 15.97 20.44
CA ASN A 506 -66.24 17.23 20.82
C ASN A 506 -66.02 17.37 22.34
N ARG A 507 -65.47 16.35 22.99
CA ARG A 507 -65.26 16.28 24.43
C ARG A 507 -64.13 15.38 24.81
N ILE A 508 -63.75 15.51 26.06
CA ILE A 508 -62.85 14.56 26.71
C ILE A 508 -63.63 13.63 27.62
N GLU A 509 -63.25 12.39 27.75
CA GLU A 509 -63.71 11.46 28.79
C GLU A 509 -62.51 10.77 29.40
N VAL A 510 -62.54 10.64 30.73
CA VAL A 510 -61.52 9.92 31.48
C VAL A 510 -62.02 8.47 31.69
N TYR A 511 -61.15 7.50 31.55
CA TYR A 511 -61.47 6.09 31.77
C TYR A 511 -62.05 5.88 33.16
N ASP A 512 -63.24 5.35 33.21
CA ASP A 512 -63.96 4.94 34.42
C ASP A 512 -64.61 3.57 34.17
N GLU A 513 -64.09 2.57 34.88
CA GLU A 513 -64.52 1.17 34.71
C GLU A 513 -66.00 0.98 34.95
N GLN A 514 -66.59 1.75 35.90
CA GLN A 514 -68.02 1.64 36.20
C GLN A 514 -68.87 2.21 35.09
N LYS A 515 -68.50 3.35 34.52
CA LYS A 515 -69.19 3.98 33.37
C LYS A 515 -69.13 3.07 32.15
N VAL A 516 -67.98 2.50 31.84
CA VAL A 516 -67.79 1.57 30.71
C VAL A 516 -68.66 0.33 30.87
N LYS A 517 -68.69 -0.30 32.08
CA LYS A 517 -69.56 -1.47 32.34
C LYS A 517 -71.05 -1.12 32.19
N GLN A 518 -71.52 0.06 32.62
CA GLN A 518 -72.91 0.50 32.44
C GLN A 518 -73.32 0.63 30.98
N ILE A 519 -72.47 1.20 30.17
CA ILE A 519 -72.75 1.36 28.71
C ILE A 519 -72.70 0.04 27.97
N MET A 520 -71.73 -0.84 28.29
CA MET A 520 -71.72 -2.17 27.72
C MET A 520 -72.95 -3.01 28.11
N LYS A 521 -73.44 -2.86 29.31
CA LYS A 521 -74.74 -3.47 29.72
C LYS A 521 -75.92 -2.92 28.98
N LYS A 522 -75.97 -1.63 28.70
CA LYS A 522 -77.03 -0.98 27.89
C LYS A 522 -76.99 -1.44 26.41
N LYS A 523 -75.79 -1.75 25.86
CA LYS A 523 -75.65 -2.31 24.51
C LYS A 523 -76.12 -3.77 24.43
N SER A 524 -75.80 -4.58 25.40
CA SER A 524 -76.23 -5.99 25.42
C SER A 524 -77.76 -6.18 25.60
N SER A 525 -78.43 -5.15 26.13
CA SER A 525 -79.90 -5.12 26.32
C SER A 525 -80.69 -4.44 25.19
N GLY A 526 -80.02 -3.74 24.27
CA GLY A 526 -80.64 -3.05 23.11
C GLY A 526 -79.99 -3.51 21.81
N LYS A 527 -80.75 -4.15 20.94
CA LYS A 527 -80.37 -4.52 19.57
C LYS A 527 -79.85 -3.29 18.82
N SER A 528 -78.55 -3.19 18.62
CA SER A 528 -77.98 -2.28 17.62
C SER A 528 -76.84 -2.99 16.90
N LYS A 529 -76.98 -3.03 15.58
CA LYS A 529 -76.02 -3.57 14.60
C LYS A 529 -74.79 -2.68 14.46
N ASN A 530 -73.67 -3.33 14.21
CA ASN A 530 -72.41 -2.84 13.70
C ASN A 530 -71.45 -2.11 14.69
N ILE A 531 -70.57 -2.91 15.28
CA ILE A 531 -69.30 -2.41 15.77
C ILE A 531 -68.23 -3.45 15.38
N HIS A 532 -67.28 -3.05 14.55
CA HIS A 532 -66.05 -3.74 14.33
C HIS A 532 -65.08 -3.41 15.51
N PRO A 533 -64.56 -4.40 16.23
CA PRO A 533 -63.46 -4.17 17.18
C PRO A 533 -62.16 -3.94 16.41
N VAL A 534 -61.47 -2.87 16.74
CA VAL A 534 -60.15 -2.48 16.15
C VAL A 534 -59.04 -3.46 16.48
N PHE A 535 -59.29 -4.45 17.34
CA PHE A 535 -58.31 -5.46 17.75
C PHE A 535 -58.77 -6.88 17.29
N GLN A 536 -58.65 -7.16 16.00
CA GLN A 536 -58.50 -8.52 15.50
C GLN A 536 -57.48 -8.53 14.37
N ASN A 537 -56.30 -9.13 14.70
CA ASN A 537 -55.11 -9.48 13.93
C ASN A 537 -54.01 -8.42 13.80
#